data_c8b4a232799887d0f69047c99d1556b1
#
_entry.id   c8b4a232799887d0f69047c99d1556b1
#
_cell.length_a   1.000
_cell.length_b   1.000
_cell.length_c   1.000
_cell.angle_alpha   90.00
_cell.angle_beta   90.00
_cell.angle_gamma   90.00
#
_symmetry.space_group_name_H-M   'P 1'
#
loop_
_entity.id
_entity.type
_entity.pdbx_description
1 polymer ?
#
loop_
_entity_poly.entity_id
_entity_poly.type
_entity_poly.pdbx_seq_one_letter_code
_entity_poly.pdbx_strand_id
1 'polypeptide(L)' 'MISVQLYGVVRLQAGVAKLELDEAQVKTLHDLKGMLPGISRKEANDLLVLVNGSSVKKSYRFQNGDIVVFLSPAGGG' A
#
# COMPACT_ATOMS: atom_id res chain seq x y z
N MET A 1 3.48 -13.85 4.20
CA MET A 1 2.89 -12.57 4.66
C MET A 1 3.57 -11.40 3.98
N ILE A 2 2.83 -10.39 3.66
CA ILE A 2 3.38 -9.11 3.22
C ILE A 2 3.14 -8.08 4.33
N SER A 3 4.08 -7.14 4.47
CA SER A 3 4.00 -6.07 5.44
C SER A 3 3.65 -4.78 4.70
N VAL A 4 2.58 -4.09 5.13
CA VAL A 4 2.14 -2.83 4.53
C VAL A 4 2.32 -1.74 5.57
N GLN A 5 3.09 -0.72 5.22
CA GLN A 5 3.40 0.40 6.11
C GLN A 5 2.79 1.67 5.54
N LEU A 6 2.10 2.42 6.39
CA LEU A 6 1.39 3.64 6.02
C LEU A 6 2.00 4.82 6.76
N TYR A 7 2.32 5.88 6.03
CA TYR A 7 2.98 7.06 6.59
C TYR A 7 2.19 8.33 6.31
N GLY A 8 2.40 9.33 7.17
CA GLY A 8 1.85 10.66 6.98
C GLY A 8 0.33 10.69 7.01
N VAL A 9 -0.26 11.43 6.08
CA VAL A 9 -1.72 11.58 5.99
C VAL A 9 -2.41 10.24 5.75
N VAL A 10 -1.77 9.36 5.00
CA VAL A 10 -2.30 8.01 4.73
C VAL A 10 -2.53 7.25 6.02
N ARG A 11 -1.55 7.31 6.91
CA ARG A 11 -1.66 6.67 8.22
C ARG A 11 -2.82 7.22 9.04
N LEU A 12 -2.99 8.54 9.03
CA LEU A 12 -4.07 9.18 9.76
C LEU A 12 -5.43 8.78 9.19
N GLN A 13 -5.53 8.76 7.87
CA GLN A 13 -6.78 8.42 7.20
C GLN A 13 -7.16 6.95 7.42
N ALA A 14 -6.18 6.06 7.37
CA ALA A 14 -6.41 4.64 7.57
C ALA A 14 -6.64 4.26 9.03
N GLY A 15 -6.13 5.06 9.95
CA GLY A 15 -6.24 4.78 11.38
C GLY A 15 -5.25 3.73 11.89
N VAL A 16 -4.34 3.26 11.04
CA VAL A 16 -3.32 2.28 11.40
C VAL A 16 -2.02 2.64 10.70
N ALA A 17 -0.90 2.27 11.32
CA ALA A 17 0.42 2.52 10.76
C ALA A 17 0.97 1.33 9.98
N LYS A 18 0.47 0.14 10.26
CA LYS A 18 1.01 -1.09 9.68
C LYS A 18 -0.09 -2.14 9.56
N LEU A 19 -0.06 -2.87 8.46
CA LEU A 19 -0.92 -4.02 8.23
C LEU A 19 -0.05 -5.20 7.82
N GLU A 20 -0.47 -6.41 8.18
CA GLU A 20 0.14 -7.63 7.67
C GLU A 20 -0.95 -8.43 6.97
N LEU A 21 -0.68 -8.82 5.73
CA LEU A 21 -1.64 -9.50 4.89
C LEU A 21 -1.02 -10.76 4.29
N ASP A 22 -1.88 -11.73 4.01
CA ASP A 22 -1.47 -12.98 3.40
C ASP A 22 -1.42 -12.78 1.87
N GLU A 23 -0.28 -13.09 1.26
CA GLU A 23 -0.11 -12.98 -0.19
C GLU A 23 -1.04 -13.92 -0.95
N ALA A 24 -1.60 -14.92 -0.30
CA ALA A 24 -2.62 -15.78 -0.91
C ALA A 24 -3.95 -15.05 -1.08
N GLN A 25 -4.19 -14.03 -0.27
CA GLN A 25 -5.44 -13.25 -0.32
C GLN A 25 -5.28 -11.96 -1.12
N VAL A 26 -4.08 -11.38 -1.11
CA VAL A 26 -3.77 -10.14 -1.82
C VAL A 26 -2.68 -10.45 -2.83
N LYS A 27 -3.05 -10.61 -4.08
CA LYS A 27 -2.12 -11.12 -5.09
C LYS A 27 -1.33 -10.03 -5.79
N THR A 28 -1.96 -8.89 -6.07
CA THR A 28 -1.32 -7.81 -6.81
C THR A 28 -1.44 -6.49 -6.07
N LEU A 29 -0.62 -5.51 -6.50
CA LEU A 29 -0.71 -4.16 -5.97
C LEU A 29 -2.10 -3.57 -6.20
N HIS A 30 -2.70 -3.85 -7.36
CA HIS A 30 -4.06 -3.39 -7.66
C HIS A 30 -5.05 -3.91 -6.61
N ASP A 31 -4.93 -5.18 -6.24
CA ASP A 31 -5.80 -5.77 -5.20
C ASP A 31 -5.60 -5.08 -3.86
N LEU A 32 -4.34 -4.84 -3.49
CA LEU A 32 -4.02 -4.20 -2.22
C LEU A 32 -4.62 -2.80 -2.13
N LYS A 33 -4.57 -2.04 -3.21
CA LYS A 33 -5.11 -0.68 -3.22
C LYS A 33 -6.61 -0.63 -2.93
N GLY A 34 -7.32 -1.71 -3.21
CA GLY A 34 -8.73 -1.82 -2.89
C GLY A 34 -9.05 -2.32 -1.49
N MET A 35 -8.02 -2.66 -0.72
CA MET A 35 -8.17 -3.27 0.61
C MET A 35 -7.68 -2.40 1.76
N LEU A 36 -7.21 -1.19 1.49
CA LEU A 36 -6.72 -0.30 2.53
C LEU A 36 -7.89 0.23 3.36
N PRO A 37 -7.80 0.18 4.69
CA PRO A 37 -8.88 0.70 5.54
C PRO A 37 -9.01 2.21 5.38
N GLY A 38 -10.24 2.70 5.25
CA GLY A 38 -10.52 4.12 5.17
C GLY A 38 -10.04 4.83 3.91
N ILE A 39 -9.51 4.09 2.94
CA ILE A 39 -8.95 4.66 1.71
C ILE A 39 -9.53 3.89 0.53
N SER A 40 -10.18 4.60 -0.40
CA SER A 40 -10.73 3.98 -1.60
C SER A 40 -9.60 3.62 -2.57
N ARG A 41 -9.88 2.72 -3.51
CA ARG A 41 -8.90 2.39 -4.55
C ARG A 41 -8.51 3.62 -5.35
N LYS A 42 -9.47 4.50 -5.63
CA LYS A 42 -9.21 5.73 -6.36
C LYS A 42 -8.23 6.62 -5.61
N GLU A 43 -8.43 6.78 -4.31
CA GLU A 43 -7.52 7.55 -3.47
C GLU A 43 -6.14 6.89 -3.40
N ALA A 44 -6.11 5.58 -3.28
CA ALA A 44 -4.86 4.83 -3.20
C ALA A 44 -4.04 4.95 -4.49
N ASN A 45 -4.69 5.10 -5.64
CA ASN A 45 -4.01 5.29 -6.92
C ASN A 45 -3.22 6.59 -6.98
N ASP A 46 -3.56 7.57 -6.15
CA ASP A 46 -2.87 8.86 -6.09
C ASP A 46 -1.70 8.86 -5.10
N LEU A 47 -1.49 7.77 -4.39
CA LEU A 47 -0.42 7.65 -3.41
C LEU A 47 0.86 7.14 -4.05
N LEU A 48 1.99 7.50 -3.42
CA LEU A 48 3.27 6.89 -3.76
C LEU A 48 3.34 5.53 -3.11
N VAL A 49 3.78 4.53 -3.87
CA VAL A 49 3.89 3.16 -3.37
C VAL A 49 5.26 2.62 -3.72
N LEU A 50 5.93 2.06 -2.73
CA LEU A 50 7.19 1.37 -2.92
C LEU A 50 7.06 -0.07 -2.43
N VAL A 51 7.54 -1.00 -3.21
CA VAL A 51 7.62 -2.41 -2.81
C VAL A 51 9.10 -2.75 -2.72
N ASN A 52 9.54 -3.11 -1.52
CA ASN A 52 10.95 -3.38 -1.24
C ASN A 52 11.86 -2.23 -1.71
N GLY A 53 11.37 -0.99 -1.54
CA GLY A 53 12.12 0.21 -1.88
C GLY A 53 12.05 0.65 -3.32
N SER A 54 11.27 -0.03 -4.16
CA SER A 54 11.19 0.29 -5.60
C SER A 54 9.75 0.49 -6.06
N SER A 55 9.57 1.36 -7.05
CA SER A 55 8.29 1.50 -7.72
C SER A 55 7.98 0.25 -8.53
N VAL A 56 6.72 -0.15 -8.52
CA VAL A 56 6.27 -1.31 -9.29
C VAL A 56 4.95 -0.99 -9.99
N LYS A 57 4.60 -1.78 -10.99
CA LYS A 57 3.33 -1.64 -11.70
C LYS A 57 2.18 -2.18 -10.86
N LYS A 58 0.96 -1.76 -11.16
CA LYS A 58 -0.23 -2.27 -10.47
C LYS A 58 -0.38 -3.77 -10.59
N SER A 59 0.15 -4.36 -11.65
CA SER A 59 0.10 -5.79 -11.90
C SER A 59 1.17 -6.59 -11.14
N TYR A 60 2.01 -5.91 -10.39
CA TYR A 60 3.05 -6.58 -9.60
C TYR A 60 2.40 -7.62 -8.68
N ARG A 61 2.92 -8.84 -8.72
CA ARG A 61 2.42 -9.94 -7.88
C ARG A 61 3.27 -10.06 -6.64
N PHE A 62 2.61 -9.95 -5.50
CA PHE A 62 3.29 -10.02 -4.21
C PHE A 62 3.89 -11.40 -3.94
N GLN A 63 5.00 -11.38 -3.23
CA GLN A 63 5.70 -12.56 -2.77
C GLN A 63 5.84 -12.50 -1.25
N ASN A 64 5.97 -13.66 -0.64
CA ASN A 64 6.18 -13.75 0.80
C ASN A 64 7.39 -12.91 1.21
N GLY A 65 7.19 -12.07 2.22
CA GLY A 65 8.26 -11.21 2.73
C GLY A 65 8.31 -9.82 2.12
N ASP A 66 7.45 -9.53 1.13
CA ASP A 66 7.43 -8.19 0.53
C ASP A 66 7.07 -7.13 1.57
N ILE A 67 7.71 -5.97 1.45
CA ILE A 67 7.43 -4.81 2.28
C ILE A 67 6.91 -3.71 1.37
N VAL A 68 5.68 -3.28 1.64
CA VAL A 68 4.99 -2.25 0.85
C VAL A 68 4.87 -0.99 1.68
N VAL A 69 5.21 0.14 1.11
CA VAL A 69 5.12 1.43 1.79
C VAL A 69 4.21 2.35 0.97
N PHE A 70 3.22 2.95 1.63
CA PHE A 70 2.35 3.96 1.05
C PHE A 70 2.67 5.31 1.66
N LEU A 71 2.81 6.31 0.81
CA LEU A 71 3.14 7.68 1.19
C LEU A 71 2.23 8.65 0.46
N SER A 72 1.90 9.77 1.10
CA SER A 72 1.28 10.87 0.38
C SER A 72 2.34 11.53 -0.52
N PRO A 73 1.95 12.00 -1.71
CA PRO A 73 2.88 12.73 -2.56
C PRO A 73 3.46 13.93 -1.84
N ALA A 74 4.77 14.12 -1.94
CA ALA A 74 5.44 15.25 -1.32
C ALA A 74 4.96 16.54 -1.97
N GLY A 75 4.79 17.59 -1.16
CA GLY A 75 4.36 18.89 -1.66
C GLY A 75 2.89 18.94 -2.03
N GLY A 76 2.24 17.81 -2.09
CA GLY A 76 0.80 17.76 -2.25
C GLY A 76 0.10 18.25 -1.00
N GLY A 77 0.90 18.36 0.00
CA GLY A 77 0.41 18.98 1.23
C GLY A 77 0.45 20.44 1.03
#